data_7d4dc432095f341f19b5bd10aff29d6e
#
_entry.id   7d4dc432095f341f19b5bd10aff29d6e
#
_cell.length_a   1.000
_cell.length_b   1.000
_cell.length_c   1.000
_cell.angle_alpha   90.00
_cell.angle_beta   90.00
_cell.angle_gamma   90.00
#
_symmetry.space_group_name_H-M   'P 1'
#
loop_
_entity.id
_entity.type
_entity.pdbx_description
1 polymer ?
#
loop_
_entity_poly.entity_id
_entity_poly.type
_entity_poly.pdbx_seq_one_letter_code
_entity_poly.pdbx_strand_id
1 'polypeptide(L)'
;YLSAEDLYQKTYLSFDGPNIMSSNGMVVECQMAPKQMARDDLIFIVGSWGAEHYANRKLFSWLRVQARNGVRICAVEMGAYILARAGLLAQRSATMHWSYLAGFQEQFPDVDVQEQLFTEDGPILCCSGATAGLDLMLYIIESRHGEALAGEISDQIMHHPVRQAKDSQRKTLGRGIATLLPDVQAAIEVIERNI
;
A
#
# COMPACT_ATOMS: atom_id res chain seq x y z
N TYR A 1 -21.17 18.49 1.35
CA TYR A 1 -20.39 18.90 0.19
C TYR A 1 -19.03 19.34 0.70
N LEU A 2 -18.02 18.46 0.51
CA LEU A 2 -16.61 18.78 0.74
C LEU A 2 -16.24 19.99 -0.13
N SER A 3 -15.32 20.83 0.33
CA SER A 3 -14.97 22.11 -0.30
C SER A 3 -14.89 22.00 -1.83
N ALA A 4 -15.35 23.01 -2.54
CA ALA A 4 -15.37 23.05 -4.01
C ALA A 4 -13.97 23.12 -4.65
N GLU A 5 -12.89 23.05 -3.84
CA GLU A 5 -11.51 23.07 -4.31
C GLU A 5 -10.98 21.65 -4.43
N ASP A 6 -10.49 21.29 -5.62
CA ASP A 6 -9.75 20.05 -5.84
C ASP A 6 -8.40 20.12 -5.13
N LEU A 7 -8.28 19.45 -3.97
CA LEU A 7 -7.04 19.41 -3.19
C LEU A 7 -5.93 18.60 -3.88
N TYR A 8 -6.30 17.67 -4.76
CA TYR A 8 -5.36 16.79 -5.47
C TYR A 8 -5.72 16.67 -6.94
N GLN A 9 -4.74 16.90 -7.80
CA GLN A 9 -4.82 16.53 -9.21
C GLN A 9 -4.29 15.11 -9.40
N LYS A 10 -5.13 14.20 -9.88
CA LYS A 10 -4.78 12.82 -10.15
C LYS A 10 -4.32 12.64 -11.60
N THR A 11 -3.16 12.01 -11.79
CA THR A 11 -2.62 11.66 -13.10
C THR A 11 -2.19 10.20 -13.11
N TYR A 12 -2.58 9.45 -14.13
CA TYR A 12 -2.11 8.09 -14.35
C TYR A 12 -0.86 8.12 -15.22
N LEU A 13 0.21 7.45 -14.77
CA LEU A 13 1.50 7.41 -15.46
C LEU A 13 1.83 5.98 -15.85
N SER A 14 2.48 5.81 -17.00
CA SER A 14 2.97 4.51 -17.44
C SER A 14 4.34 4.61 -18.11
N PHE A 15 5.11 3.52 -17.99
CA PHE A 15 6.37 3.30 -18.69
C PHE A 15 6.26 2.23 -19.79
N ASP A 16 5.07 1.62 -19.94
CA ASP A 16 4.82 0.49 -20.85
C ASP A 16 3.90 0.88 -22.02
N GLY A 17 3.47 2.13 -22.06
CA GLY A 17 2.65 2.67 -23.14
C GLY A 17 1.52 3.58 -22.64
N PRO A 18 0.77 4.19 -23.57
CA PRO A 18 -0.28 5.15 -23.23
C PRO A 18 -1.56 4.49 -22.69
N ASN A 19 -1.73 3.18 -22.91
CA ASN A 19 -2.91 2.43 -22.46
C ASN A 19 -2.46 1.18 -21.71
N ILE A 20 -2.88 1.06 -20.46
CA ILE A 20 -2.59 -0.09 -19.61
C ILE A 20 -3.90 -0.84 -19.34
N MET A 21 -3.87 -2.15 -19.56
CA MET A 21 -4.99 -3.02 -19.23
C MET A 21 -4.85 -3.48 -17.78
N SER A 22 -5.87 -3.22 -16.98
CA SER A 22 -5.96 -3.73 -15.62
C SER A 22 -6.39 -5.20 -15.58
N SER A 23 -6.21 -5.88 -14.45
CA SER A 23 -6.53 -7.31 -14.28
C SER A 23 -8.01 -7.64 -14.53
N ASN A 24 -8.92 -6.67 -14.39
CA ASN A 24 -10.34 -6.83 -14.69
C ASN A 24 -10.72 -6.50 -16.15
N GLY A 25 -9.72 -6.23 -17.03
CA GLY A 25 -9.93 -5.92 -18.43
C GLY A 25 -10.24 -4.46 -18.75
N MET A 26 -10.29 -3.56 -17.74
CA MET A 26 -10.45 -2.14 -17.98
C MET A 26 -9.16 -1.54 -18.55
N VAL A 27 -9.31 -0.68 -19.55
CA VAL A 27 -8.18 0.08 -20.12
C VAL A 27 -8.07 1.42 -19.38
N VAL A 28 -6.88 1.68 -18.85
CA VAL A 28 -6.55 2.95 -18.20
C VAL A 28 -5.65 3.75 -19.15
N GLU A 29 -6.11 4.92 -19.55
CA GLU A 29 -5.30 5.86 -20.32
C GLU A 29 -4.26 6.51 -19.39
N CYS A 30 -3.00 6.48 -19.81
CA CYS A 30 -1.86 6.94 -19.04
C CYS A 30 -1.06 8.00 -19.81
N GLN A 31 -0.44 8.88 -19.06
CA GLN A 31 0.53 9.84 -19.57
C GLN A 31 1.95 9.29 -19.41
N MET A 32 2.88 9.83 -20.18
CA MET A 32 4.30 9.57 -19.95
C MET A 32 4.76 10.23 -18.66
N ALA A 33 5.55 9.52 -17.87
CA ALA A 33 6.09 10.08 -16.64
C ALA A 33 7.01 11.27 -16.93
N PRO A 34 6.85 12.39 -16.19
CA PRO A 34 7.75 13.52 -16.30
C PRO A 34 9.15 13.17 -15.79
N LYS A 35 10.18 13.89 -16.20
CA LYS A 35 11.55 13.65 -15.70
C LYS A 35 11.65 13.81 -14.19
N GLN A 36 10.92 14.76 -13.64
CA GLN A 36 10.95 15.11 -12.21
C GLN A 36 9.54 15.46 -11.73
N MET A 37 9.20 14.96 -10.55
CA MET A 37 8.00 15.32 -9.80
C MET A 37 8.30 16.46 -8.84
N ALA A 38 7.29 17.23 -8.45
CA ALA A 38 7.43 18.18 -7.36
C ALA A 38 7.60 17.43 -6.02
N ARG A 39 8.28 18.05 -5.06
CA ARG A 39 8.55 17.40 -3.77
C ARG A 39 7.28 17.08 -2.99
N ASP A 40 6.24 17.89 -3.16
CA ASP A 40 4.95 17.71 -2.50
C ASP A 40 4.02 16.74 -3.23
N ASP A 41 4.42 16.24 -4.41
CA ASP A 41 3.66 15.21 -5.10
C ASP A 41 3.69 13.88 -4.33
N LEU A 42 2.68 13.05 -4.60
CA LEU A 42 2.59 11.68 -4.12
C LEU A 42 2.62 10.74 -5.31
N ILE A 43 3.51 9.77 -5.27
CA ILE A 43 3.57 8.72 -6.28
C ILE A 43 2.96 7.46 -5.69
N PHE A 44 1.93 6.91 -6.32
CA PHE A 44 1.35 5.62 -5.97
C PHE A 44 1.77 4.57 -6.98
N ILE A 45 2.46 3.54 -6.52
CA ILE A 45 2.80 2.35 -7.29
C ILE A 45 1.79 1.27 -6.95
N VAL A 46 0.81 1.10 -7.83
CA VAL A 46 -0.24 0.09 -7.66
C VAL A 46 0.20 -1.17 -8.40
N GLY A 47 0.45 -2.22 -7.68
CA GLY A 47 0.78 -3.54 -8.21
C GLY A 47 -0.28 -4.56 -7.82
N SER A 48 -0.51 -5.55 -8.69
CA SER A 48 -1.36 -6.70 -8.45
C SER A 48 -0.62 -7.96 -8.93
N TRP A 49 -1.34 -9.04 -9.19
CA TRP A 49 -0.75 -10.30 -9.65
C TRP A 49 0.20 -10.11 -10.84
N GLY A 50 1.39 -10.70 -10.75
CA GLY A 50 2.45 -10.54 -11.75
C GLY A 50 3.45 -9.42 -11.47
N ALA A 51 3.18 -8.54 -10.49
CA ALA A 51 4.12 -7.47 -10.12
C ALA A 51 5.46 -8.02 -9.60
N GLU A 52 5.46 -9.25 -9.05
CA GLU A 52 6.65 -9.97 -8.63
C GLU A 52 7.61 -10.28 -9.79
N HIS A 53 7.13 -10.29 -11.02
CA HIS A 53 7.93 -10.52 -12.24
C HIS A 53 8.16 -9.24 -13.05
N TYR A 54 7.49 -8.15 -12.70
CA TYR A 54 7.59 -6.91 -13.45
C TYR A 54 9.02 -6.34 -13.39
N ALA A 55 9.58 -6.03 -14.56
CA ALA A 55 10.97 -5.57 -14.70
C ALA A 55 11.08 -4.45 -15.75
N ASN A 56 10.96 -3.21 -15.31
CA ASN A 56 11.17 -2.04 -16.15
C ASN A 56 12.29 -1.14 -15.62
N ARG A 57 13.47 -1.21 -16.25
CA ARG A 57 14.66 -0.46 -15.80
C ARG A 57 14.46 1.06 -15.83
N LYS A 58 13.62 1.57 -16.75
CA LYS A 58 13.34 3.02 -16.85
C LYS A 58 12.51 3.46 -15.64
N LEU A 59 11.47 2.70 -15.26
CA LEU A 59 10.69 2.95 -14.08
C LEU A 59 11.55 2.90 -12.82
N PHE A 60 12.35 1.85 -12.64
CA PHE A 60 13.22 1.72 -11.46
C PHE A 60 14.21 2.88 -11.32
N SER A 61 14.82 3.32 -12.43
CA SER A 61 15.71 4.46 -12.45
C SER A 61 14.99 5.76 -12.12
N TRP A 62 13.80 5.94 -12.66
CA TRP A 62 12.96 7.11 -12.41
C TRP A 62 12.56 7.18 -10.92
N LEU A 63 12.07 6.08 -10.34
CA LEU A 63 11.70 6.00 -8.93
C LEU A 63 12.86 6.37 -8.01
N ARG A 64 14.08 5.89 -8.30
CA ARG A 64 15.28 6.27 -7.52
C ARG A 64 15.58 7.77 -7.60
N VAL A 65 15.34 8.39 -8.76
CA VAL A 65 15.50 9.84 -8.90
C VAL A 65 14.47 10.57 -8.06
N GLN A 66 13.19 10.19 -8.14
CA GLN A 66 12.14 10.83 -7.36
C GLN A 66 12.37 10.68 -5.85
N ALA A 67 12.75 9.48 -5.38
CA ALA A 67 13.06 9.24 -3.97
C ALA A 67 14.22 10.13 -3.48
N ARG A 68 15.29 10.29 -4.28
CA ARG A 68 16.41 11.20 -3.93
C ARG A 68 15.98 12.66 -3.88
N ASN A 69 14.99 13.05 -4.66
CA ASN A 69 14.43 14.40 -4.66
C ASN A 69 13.46 14.64 -3.48
N GLY A 70 13.21 13.61 -2.66
CA GLY A 70 12.34 13.69 -1.49
C GLY A 70 10.86 13.58 -1.80
N VAL A 71 10.48 13.11 -3.00
CA VAL A 71 9.08 12.80 -3.36
C VAL A 71 8.61 11.59 -2.55
N ARG A 72 7.43 11.66 -1.95
CA ARG A 72 6.83 10.52 -1.23
C ARG A 72 6.32 9.48 -2.22
N ILE A 73 6.69 8.21 -1.97
CA ILE A 73 6.34 7.09 -2.84
C ILE A 73 5.58 6.06 -2.01
N CYS A 74 4.36 5.75 -2.44
CA CYS A 74 3.46 4.82 -1.79
C CYS A 74 3.35 3.55 -2.66
N ALA A 75 3.79 2.41 -2.15
CA ALA A 75 3.52 1.11 -2.76
C ALA A 75 2.19 0.56 -2.23
N VAL A 76 1.32 0.12 -3.13
CA VAL A 76 0.02 -0.46 -2.78
C VAL A 76 -0.03 -1.90 -3.25
N GLU A 77 -0.47 -2.80 -2.36
CA GLU A 77 -0.58 -4.24 -2.58
C GLU A 77 0.77 -4.84 -3.01
N MET A 78 0.89 -5.39 -4.23
CA MET A 78 2.13 -5.93 -4.77
C MET A 78 3.12 -4.86 -5.25
N GLY A 79 2.78 -3.58 -5.17
CA GLY A 79 3.67 -2.46 -5.54
C GLY A 79 5.00 -2.46 -4.77
N ALA A 80 5.05 -3.06 -3.58
CA ALA A 80 6.28 -3.22 -2.80
C ALA A 80 7.36 -4.02 -3.55
N TYR A 81 7.00 -5.01 -4.38
CA TYR A 81 7.95 -5.72 -5.25
C TYR A 81 8.68 -4.78 -6.21
N ILE A 82 7.96 -3.82 -6.76
CA ILE A 82 8.52 -2.82 -7.68
C ILE A 82 9.53 -1.92 -6.95
N LEU A 83 9.18 -1.48 -5.74
CA LEU A 83 10.09 -0.67 -4.92
C LEU A 83 11.32 -1.46 -4.44
N ALA A 84 11.15 -2.71 -4.04
CA ALA A 84 12.26 -3.58 -3.64
C ALA A 84 13.23 -3.81 -4.80
N ARG A 85 12.73 -4.11 -6.00
CA ARG A 85 13.54 -4.25 -7.22
C ARG A 85 14.20 -2.94 -7.67
N ALA A 86 13.58 -1.81 -7.37
CA ALA A 86 14.22 -0.51 -7.56
C ALA A 86 15.31 -0.22 -6.53
N GLY A 87 15.49 -1.08 -5.49
CA GLY A 87 16.45 -0.89 -4.41
C GLY A 87 16.04 0.19 -3.40
N LEU A 88 14.73 0.46 -3.29
CA LEU A 88 14.21 1.52 -2.42
C LEU A 88 13.75 1.02 -1.05
N LEU A 89 13.73 -0.30 -0.83
CA LEU A 89 13.27 -0.91 0.43
C LEU A 89 14.38 -1.56 1.25
N ALA A 90 15.63 -1.57 0.79
CA ALA A 90 16.74 -2.13 1.55
C ALA A 90 16.87 -1.43 2.91
N GLN A 91 16.88 -2.22 4.00
CA GLN A 91 16.95 -1.77 5.40
C GLN A 91 15.78 -0.86 5.81
N ARG A 92 14.61 -0.99 5.14
CA ARG A 92 13.40 -0.25 5.47
C ARG A 92 12.26 -1.17 5.85
N SER A 93 11.34 -0.66 6.66
CA SER A 93 10.10 -1.37 6.94
C SER A 93 9.14 -1.29 5.75
N ALA A 94 8.54 -2.44 5.42
CA ALA A 94 7.59 -2.55 4.32
C ALA A 94 6.47 -3.54 4.65
N THR A 95 5.34 -3.36 4.01
CA THR A 95 4.23 -4.31 4.01
C THR A 95 3.66 -4.48 2.62
N MET A 96 2.90 -5.54 2.43
CA MET A 96 2.09 -5.83 1.26
C MET A 96 0.95 -6.75 1.66
N HIS A 97 0.18 -7.23 0.71
CA HIS A 97 -0.90 -8.18 1.01
C HIS A 97 -0.36 -9.41 1.75
N TRP A 98 -1.00 -9.79 2.84
CA TRP A 98 -0.56 -10.83 3.78
C TRP A 98 -0.15 -12.16 3.13
N SER A 99 -0.86 -12.58 2.05
CA SER A 99 -0.58 -13.86 1.38
C SER A 99 0.77 -13.90 0.63
N TYR A 100 1.41 -12.75 0.43
CA TYR A 100 2.69 -12.64 -0.28
C TYR A 100 3.88 -12.30 0.64
N LEU A 101 3.63 -11.97 1.93
CA LEU A 101 4.67 -11.53 2.85
C LEU A 101 5.83 -12.53 2.97
N ALA A 102 5.52 -13.83 3.11
CA ALA A 102 6.55 -14.87 3.26
C ALA A 102 7.47 -14.96 2.03
N GLY A 103 6.91 -15.04 0.83
CA GLY A 103 7.68 -15.08 -0.40
C GLY A 103 8.45 -13.78 -0.69
N PHE A 104 7.90 -12.65 -0.27
CA PHE A 104 8.59 -11.37 -0.38
C PHE A 104 9.79 -11.30 0.58
N GLN A 105 9.63 -11.71 1.83
CA GLN A 105 10.72 -11.78 2.82
C GLN A 105 11.85 -12.72 2.38
N GLU A 106 11.51 -13.86 1.78
CA GLU A 106 12.50 -14.80 1.23
C GLU A 106 13.29 -14.17 0.08
N GLN A 107 12.61 -13.46 -0.82
CA GLN A 107 13.23 -12.85 -1.98
C GLN A 107 14.05 -11.58 -1.64
N PHE A 108 13.64 -10.85 -0.60
CA PHE A 108 14.26 -9.59 -0.17
C PHE A 108 14.58 -9.63 1.33
N PRO A 109 15.57 -10.43 1.76
CA PRO A 109 15.90 -10.62 3.18
C PRO A 109 16.38 -9.35 3.88
N ASP A 110 16.82 -8.33 3.12
CA ASP A 110 17.26 -7.05 3.67
C ASP A 110 16.10 -6.08 3.97
N VAL A 111 14.86 -6.44 3.66
CA VAL A 111 13.67 -5.64 3.95
C VAL A 111 13.09 -6.07 5.29
N ASP A 112 12.76 -5.11 6.15
CA ASP A 112 12.03 -5.37 7.40
C ASP A 112 10.53 -5.53 7.10
N VAL A 113 10.09 -6.76 6.84
CA VAL A 113 8.71 -7.07 6.42
C VAL A 113 7.79 -7.14 7.63
N GLN A 114 6.72 -6.35 7.61
CA GLN A 114 5.75 -6.20 8.69
C GLN A 114 4.34 -6.63 8.23
N GLU A 115 3.64 -7.47 9.02
CA GLU A 115 2.21 -7.77 8.80
C GLU A 115 1.34 -6.66 9.40
N GLN A 116 1.30 -5.51 8.74
CA GLN A 116 0.54 -4.31 9.14
C GLN A 116 -0.32 -3.83 7.98
N LEU A 117 -1.29 -2.97 8.22
CA LEU A 117 -2.10 -2.39 7.14
C LEU A 117 -1.26 -1.52 6.22
N PHE A 118 -0.41 -0.68 6.81
CA PHE A 118 0.57 0.11 6.07
C PHE A 118 1.78 0.45 6.94
N THR A 119 2.91 0.72 6.31
CA THR A 119 4.14 1.17 6.95
C THR A 119 4.55 2.52 6.37
N GLU A 120 5.23 3.34 7.17
CA GLU A 120 5.91 4.55 6.72
C GLU A 120 7.35 4.54 7.22
N ASP A 121 8.29 4.66 6.28
CA ASP A 121 9.72 4.74 6.57
C ASP A 121 10.35 5.86 5.73
N GLY A 122 10.46 7.03 6.32
CA GLY A 122 10.88 8.24 5.64
C GLY A 122 9.93 8.62 4.51
N PRO A 123 10.40 8.78 3.26
CA PRO A 123 9.54 9.15 2.14
C PRO A 123 8.80 7.94 1.52
N ILE A 124 9.04 6.73 2.00
CA ILE A 124 8.45 5.50 1.44
C ILE A 124 7.31 5.03 2.34
N LEU A 125 6.17 4.77 1.72
CA LEU A 125 5.03 4.13 2.36
C LEU A 125 4.73 2.82 1.63
N CYS A 126 4.33 1.80 2.38
CA CYS A 126 3.85 0.55 1.82
C CYS A 126 2.49 0.22 2.43
N CYS A 127 1.56 -0.24 1.63
CA CYS A 127 0.19 -0.56 2.03
C CYS A 127 -0.18 -1.96 1.57
N SER A 128 -0.88 -2.69 2.41
CA SER A 128 -1.34 -4.05 2.12
C SER A 128 -2.36 -4.15 1.00
N GLY A 129 -2.95 -3.03 0.58
CA GLY A 129 -3.95 -3.00 -0.49
C GLY A 129 -5.39 -3.15 0.01
N ALA A 130 -6.31 -3.41 -0.90
CA ALA A 130 -7.74 -3.47 -0.63
C ALA A 130 -8.23 -2.24 0.18
N THR A 131 -9.03 -2.45 1.23
CA THR A 131 -9.55 -1.37 2.07
C THR A 131 -8.48 -0.66 2.91
N ALA A 132 -7.29 -1.26 3.12
CA ALA A 132 -6.18 -0.58 3.79
C ALA A 132 -5.67 0.63 2.99
N GLY A 133 -5.92 0.67 1.68
CA GLY A 133 -5.67 1.85 0.86
C GLY A 133 -6.51 3.07 1.26
N LEU A 134 -7.73 2.86 1.76
CA LEU A 134 -8.57 3.92 2.31
C LEU A 134 -7.97 4.47 3.61
N ASP A 135 -7.54 3.57 4.52
CA ASP A 135 -6.92 3.96 5.79
C ASP A 135 -5.62 4.74 5.54
N LEU A 136 -4.78 4.29 4.60
CA LEU A 136 -3.57 5.01 4.20
C LEU A 136 -3.90 6.41 3.63
N MET A 137 -4.91 6.52 2.77
CA MET A 137 -5.30 7.82 2.22
C MET A 137 -5.84 8.76 3.27
N LEU A 138 -6.68 8.27 4.20
CA LEU A 138 -7.17 9.06 5.34
C LEU A 138 -6.01 9.53 6.22
N TYR A 139 -5.04 8.65 6.52
CA TYR A 139 -3.81 9.01 7.23
C TYR A 139 -3.01 10.12 6.52
N ILE A 140 -2.84 10.03 5.20
CA ILE A 140 -2.13 11.06 4.41
C ILE A 140 -2.90 12.39 4.43
N ILE A 141 -4.23 12.34 4.30
CA ILE A 141 -5.10 13.52 4.32
C ILE A 141 -5.06 14.18 5.71
N GLU A 142 -5.18 13.38 6.77
CA GLU A 142 -5.08 13.87 8.14
C GLU A 142 -3.74 14.58 8.39
N SER A 143 -2.63 13.96 7.95
CA SER A 143 -1.29 14.51 8.14
C SER A 143 -1.05 15.82 7.37
N ARG A 144 -1.75 16.06 6.26
CA ARG A 144 -1.58 17.23 5.40
C ARG A 144 -2.62 18.32 5.61
N HIS A 145 -3.84 17.94 5.95
CA HIS A 145 -5.01 18.82 5.95
C HIS A 145 -5.75 18.83 7.28
N GLY A 146 -5.34 18.00 8.23
CA GLY A 146 -5.90 17.91 9.57
C GLY A 146 -7.02 16.88 9.73
N GLU A 147 -7.29 16.55 11.00
CA GLU A 147 -8.23 15.51 11.43
C GLU A 147 -9.68 15.80 10.98
N ALA A 148 -10.09 17.06 10.99
CA ALA A 148 -11.47 17.43 10.64
C ALA A 148 -11.81 17.00 9.21
N LEU A 149 -10.96 17.30 8.23
CA LEU A 149 -11.19 16.91 6.83
C LEU A 149 -11.14 15.39 6.66
N ALA A 150 -10.19 14.72 7.29
CA ALA A 150 -10.10 13.25 7.23
C ALA A 150 -11.36 12.59 7.83
N GLY A 151 -11.89 13.13 8.94
CA GLY A 151 -13.14 12.69 9.55
C GLY A 151 -14.34 12.89 8.62
N GLU A 152 -14.52 14.07 8.03
CA GLU A 152 -15.59 14.34 7.08
C GLU A 152 -15.56 13.40 5.86
N ILE A 153 -14.36 13.10 5.35
CA ILE A 153 -14.20 12.15 4.24
C ILE A 153 -14.56 10.73 4.69
N SER A 154 -14.11 10.31 5.87
CA SER A 154 -14.44 8.99 6.43
C SER A 154 -15.96 8.82 6.60
N ASP A 155 -16.65 9.84 7.09
CA ASP A 155 -18.12 9.88 7.21
C ASP A 155 -18.78 9.76 5.83
N GLN A 156 -18.31 10.53 4.85
CA GLN A 156 -18.87 10.56 3.51
C GLN A 156 -18.75 9.21 2.78
N ILE A 157 -17.65 8.48 2.98
CA ILE A 157 -17.44 7.15 2.38
C ILE A 157 -17.92 6.00 3.29
N MET A 158 -18.51 6.32 4.44
CA MET A 158 -18.99 5.33 5.44
C MET A 158 -17.92 4.33 5.88
N HIS A 159 -16.65 4.78 5.98
CA HIS A 159 -15.52 3.95 6.36
C HIS A 159 -15.21 4.07 7.85
N HIS A 160 -15.95 3.29 8.67
CA HIS A 160 -15.82 3.27 10.12
C HIS A 160 -15.68 1.86 10.67
N PRO A 161 -14.84 1.65 11.69
CA PRO A 161 -13.82 2.57 12.19
C PRO A 161 -12.64 2.70 11.22
N VAL A 162 -11.99 3.86 11.16
CA VAL A 162 -10.69 4.03 10.49
C VAL A 162 -9.66 3.23 11.26
N ARG A 163 -8.90 2.41 10.56
CA ARG A 163 -7.91 1.52 11.15
C ARG A 163 -6.56 2.20 11.22
N GLN A 164 -5.75 1.78 12.18
CA GLN A 164 -4.41 2.31 12.37
C GLN A 164 -3.38 1.53 11.55
N ALA A 165 -2.23 2.15 11.27
CA ALA A 165 -1.13 1.55 10.49
C ALA A 165 -0.76 0.14 11.01
N LYS A 166 -0.66 -0.01 12.33
CA LYS A 166 -0.23 -1.24 13.01
C LYS A 166 -1.33 -2.29 13.20
N ASP A 167 -2.55 -2.02 12.74
CA ASP A 167 -3.60 -3.02 12.83
C ASP A 167 -3.28 -4.22 11.93
N SER A 168 -3.68 -5.40 12.38
CA SER A 168 -3.47 -6.64 11.63
C SER A 168 -4.30 -6.64 10.34
N GLN A 169 -3.72 -7.13 9.26
CA GLN A 169 -4.41 -7.32 7.98
C GLN A 169 -5.51 -8.38 8.06
N ARG A 170 -5.32 -9.37 8.94
CA ARG A 170 -6.27 -10.46 9.15
C ARG A 170 -6.93 -10.30 10.51
N LYS A 171 -8.24 -10.38 10.54
CA LYS A 171 -8.91 -10.64 11.81
C LYS A 171 -8.55 -12.06 12.20
N THR A 172 -7.70 -12.22 13.20
CA THR A 172 -7.62 -13.52 13.89
C THR A 172 -9.03 -13.98 14.18
N LEU A 173 -9.31 -15.26 14.00
CA LEU A 173 -10.61 -15.89 14.31
C LEU A 173 -11.10 -15.59 15.75
N GLY A 174 -10.28 -14.88 16.54
CA GLY A 174 -10.45 -14.61 17.96
C GLY A 174 -11.73 -13.88 18.38
N ARG A 175 -12.42 -13.14 17.52
CA ARG A 175 -13.72 -12.54 17.94
C ARG A 175 -14.88 -13.53 17.94
N GLY A 176 -14.79 -14.62 17.15
CA GLY A 176 -15.75 -15.72 17.20
C GLY A 176 -15.34 -16.85 18.14
N ILE A 177 -14.03 -17.00 18.41
CA ILE A 177 -13.47 -18.06 19.26
C ILE A 177 -13.93 -17.93 20.71
N ALA A 178 -14.02 -16.72 21.25
CA ALA A 178 -14.50 -16.49 22.61
C ALA A 178 -15.95 -16.99 22.87
N THR A 179 -16.72 -17.22 21.79
CA THR A 179 -18.08 -17.79 21.85
C THR A 179 -18.13 -19.27 21.53
N LEU A 180 -17.00 -19.88 21.14
CA LEU A 180 -16.91 -21.30 20.83
C LEU A 180 -16.66 -22.13 22.11
N LEU A 181 -16.96 -23.42 22.02
CA LEU A 181 -16.67 -24.37 23.10
C LEU A 181 -15.13 -24.40 23.37
N PRO A 182 -14.70 -24.56 24.64
CA PRO A 182 -13.28 -24.53 25.01
C PRO A 182 -12.39 -25.47 24.17
N ASP A 183 -12.90 -26.66 23.85
CA ASP A 183 -12.16 -27.64 23.04
C ASP A 183 -11.92 -27.19 21.60
N VAL A 184 -12.89 -26.46 21.03
CA VAL A 184 -12.77 -25.89 19.70
C VAL A 184 -11.78 -24.72 19.70
N GLN A 185 -11.79 -23.90 20.75
CA GLN A 185 -10.79 -22.85 20.96
C GLN A 185 -9.37 -23.43 21.02
N ALA A 186 -9.17 -24.46 21.82
CA ALA A 186 -7.88 -25.14 21.95
C ALA A 186 -7.41 -25.76 20.62
N ALA A 187 -8.32 -26.37 19.85
CA ALA A 187 -7.98 -26.92 18.54
C ALA A 187 -7.55 -25.85 17.54
N ILE A 188 -8.24 -24.70 17.51
CA ILE A 188 -7.88 -23.56 16.67
C ILE A 188 -6.50 -23.01 17.05
N GLU A 189 -6.22 -22.82 18.35
CA GLU A 189 -4.90 -22.35 18.81
C GLU A 189 -3.76 -23.30 18.41
N VAL A 190 -3.99 -24.62 18.45
CA VAL A 190 -3.00 -25.61 18.01
C VAL A 190 -2.76 -25.50 16.51
N ILE A 191 -3.80 -25.31 15.70
CA ILE A 191 -3.68 -25.13 14.25
C ILE A 191 -2.92 -23.84 13.92
N GLU A 192 -3.27 -22.71 14.56
CA GLU A 192 -2.62 -21.41 14.31
C GLU A 192 -1.13 -21.41 14.69
N ARG A 193 -0.70 -22.23 15.67
CA ARG A 193 0.71 -22.37 16.06
C ARG A 193 1.54 -23.24 15.12
N ASN A 194 0.89 -24.02 14.24
CA ASN A 194 1.56 -25.02 13.40
C ASN A 194 1.39 -24.74 11.87
N ILE A 195 0.88 -23.56 11.51
CA ILE A 195 0.84 -23.02 10.16
C ILE A 195 1.86 -21.88 10.06
#